data_976e00e5f159c34513bc183ffe92b51b
#
_entry.id   976e00e5f159c34513bc183ffe92b51b
#
_cell.length_a   1.000
_cell.length_b   1.000
_cell.length_c   1.000
_cell.angle_alpha   90.00
_cell.angle_beta   90.00
_cell.angle_gamma   90.00
#
_symmetry.space_group_name_H-M   'P 1'
#
loop_
_entity.id
_entity.type
_entity.pdbx_description
1 polymer ?
#
loop_
_entity_poly.entity_id
_entity_poly.type
_entity_poly.pdbx_seq_one_letter_code
_entity_poly.pdbx_strand_id
1 'polypeptide(L)'
;LRMLPAVYLLSFLITCFHELGHVLLCRHYCGYVGRCGVMLFFFMPAFYTNTTVAAFAERKQRLEIIMAGVSMQLAAAGLLSVLTVAAVMAGSEAGLLLLMLNIINFLYIFMNLNPLFKYDGYWLLSVAWDISCLYEKSVSEVLRAVNAKKEERQICRRLFVYGVCLIGFYIVMWTAVIIGI
;
A
#
# COMPACT_ATOMS: atom_id res chain seq x y z
N LEU A 1 11.04 -12.93 -22.75
CA LEU A 1 10.69 -11.64 -23.36
C LEU A 1 9.25 -11.60 -23.91
N ARG A 2 8.72 -12.69 -24.52
CA ARG A 2 7.35 -12.72 -25.09
C ARG A 2 6.23 -12.54 -24.05
N MET A 3 6.45 -12.91 -22.79
CA MET A 3 5.45 -12.82 -21.71
C MET A 3 5.40 -11.43 -21.04
N LEU A 4 6.44 -10.60 -21.18
CA LEU A 4 6.52 -9.31 -20.50
C LEU A 4 5.34 -8.36 -20.75
N PRO A 5 4.84 -8.19 -22.01
CA PRO A 5 3.68 -7.33 -22.24
C PRO A 5 2.41 -7.85 -21.57
N ALA A 6 2.21 -9.19 -21.55
CA ALA A 6 1.08 -9.78 -20.89
C ALA A 6 1.15 -9.63 -19.36
N VAL A 7 2.33 -9.86 -18.76
CA VAL A 7 2.56 -9.63 -17.34
C VAL A 7 2.27 -8.18 -16.98
N TYR A 8 2.77 -7.23 -17.78
CA TYR A 8 2.56 -5.81 -17.56
C TYR A 8 1.07 -5.43 -17.58
N LEU A 9 0.35 -5.84 -18.64
CA LEU A 9 -1.09 -5.54 -18.79
C LEU A 9 -1.91 -6.17 -17.67
N LEU A 10 -1.65 -7.43 -17.34
CA LEU A 10 -2.40 -8.15 -16.30
C LEU A 10 -2.07 -7.61 -14.90
N SER A 11 -0.82 -7.19 -14.65
CA SER A 11 -0.47 -6.50 -13.39
C SER A 11 -1.21 -5.17 -13.25
N PHE A 12 -1.37 -4.42 -14.35
CA PHE A 12 -2.20 -3.21 -14.35
C PHE A 12 -3.66 -3.52 -14.01
N LEU A 13 -4.23 -4.60 -14.55
CA LEU A 13 -5.60 -5.02 -14.18
C LEU A 13 -5.71 -5.37 -12.69
N ILE A 14 -4.71 -5.99 -12.10
CA ILE A 14 -4.69 -6.29 -10.65
C ILE A 14 -4.72 -4.99 -9.84
N THR A 15 -3.97 -3.96 -10.24
CA THR A 15 -4.04 -2.65 -9.55
C THR A 15 -5.39 -1.96 -9.75
N CYS A 16 -6.04 -2.13 -10.91
CA CYS A 16 -7.41 -1.66 -11.12
C CYS A 16 -8.40 -2.32 -10.16
N PHE A 17 -8.27 -3.64 -9.93
CA PHE A 17 -9.09 -4.36 -8.95
C PHE A 17 -8.85 -3.87 -7.52
N HIS A 18 -7.62 -3.56 -7.16
CA HIS A 18 -7.29 -2.95 -5.87
C HIS A 18 -8.05 -1.64 -5.67
N GLU A 19 -7.95 -0.70 -6.62
CA GLU A 19 -8.63 0.59 -6.57
C GLU A 19 -10.16 0.44 -6.57
N LEU A 20 -10.68 -0.55 -7.31
CA LEU A 20 -12.11 -0.86 -7.29
C LEU A 20 -12.60 -1.24 -5.90
N GLY A 21 -11.79 -1.94 -5.10
CA GLY A 21 -12.10 -2.24 -3.70
C GLY A 21 -12.38 -0.96 -2.89
N HIS A 22 -11.50 0.02 -2.99
CA HIS A 22 -11.68 1.32 -2.32
C HIS A 22 -12.95 2.03 -2.81
N VAL A 23 -13.18 2.06 -4.12
CA VAL A 23 -14.37 2.67 -4.73
C VAL A 23 -15.65 2.05 -4.19
N LEU A 24 -15.74 0.72 -4.18
CA LEU A 24 -16.95 -0.01 -3.75
C LEU A 24 -17.28 0.26 -2.29
N LEU A 25 -16.32 0.14 -1.38
CA LEU A 25 -16.59 0.37 0.04
C LEU A 25 -16.76 1.86 0.37
N CYS A 26 -16.02 2.75 -0.29
CA CYS A 26 -16.24 4.19 -0.13
C CYS A 26 -17.66 4.59 -0.56
N ARG A 27 -18.13 4.06 -1.70
CA ARG A 27 -19.50 4.29 -2.15
C ARG A 27 -20.55 3.69 -1.21
N HIS A 28 -20.27 2.50 -0.68
CA HIS A 28 -21.17 1.81 0.24
C HIS A 28 -21.38 2.61 1.54
N TYR A 29 -20.31 3.07 2.16
CA TYR A 29 -20.38 3.75 3.46
C TYR A 29 -20.63 5.25 3.35
N CYS A 30 -20.08 5.91 2.34
CA CYS A 30 -20.17 7.37 2.20
C CYS A 30 -21.24 7.82 1.17
N GLY A 31 -21.83 6.89 0.39
CA GLY A 31 -22.78 7.21 -0.67
C GLY A 31 -22.17 7.91 -1.89
N TYR A 32 -20.93 8.38 -1.78
CA TYR A 32 -20.21 9.13 -2.81
C TYR A 32 -18.74 8.67 -2.89
N VAL A 33 -18.16 8.78 -4.07
CA VAL A 33 -16.73 8.54 -4.30
C VAL A 33 -16.13 9.79 -4.91
N GLY A 34 -14.93 10.15 -4.48
CA GLY A 34 -14.18 11.26 -5.06
C GLY A 34 -13.76 11.01 -6.51
N ARG A 35 -12.87 11.83 -7.02
CA ARG A 35 -12.36 11.67 -8.39
C ARG A 35 -11.55 10.39 -8.50
N CYS A 36 -11.85 9.58 -9.51
CA CYS A 36 -11.05 8.45 -9.93
C CYS A 36 -10.38 8.80 -11.24
N GLY A 37 -9.19 8.29 -11.49
CA GLY A 37 -8.46 8.55 -12.73
C GLY A 37 -7.29 7.63 -12.94
N VAL A 38 -6.60 7.84 -14.05
CA VAL A 38 -5.36 7.16 -14.40
C VAL A 38 -4.23 8.15 -14.27
N MET A 39 -3.13 7.73 -13.66
CA MET A 39 -1.88 8.48 -13.59
C MET A 39 -0.74 7.64 -14.13
N LEU A 40 0.34 8.30 -14.53
CA LEU A 40 1.58 7.62 -14.87
C LEU A 40 2.50 7.66 -13.64
N PHE A 41 2.80 6.48 -13.10
CA PHE A 41 3.70 6.34 -11.95
C PHE A 41 4.94 5.53 -12.38
N PHE A 42 6.12 6.14 -12.39
CA PHE A 42 7.36 5.54 -12.90
C PHE A 42 7.19 4.84 -14.27
N PHE A 43 6.57 5.54 -15.23
CA PHE A 43 6.25 5.03 -16.58
C PHE A 43 5.23 3.87 -16.60
N MET A 44 4.63 3.51 -15.47
CA MET A 44 3.56 2.54 -15.39
C MET A 44 2.21 3.25 -15.22
N PRO A 45 1.20 2.90 -16.02
CA PRO A 45 -0.14 3.40 -15.79
C PRO A 45 -0.63 2.84 -14.44
N ALA A 46 -1.12 3.72 -13.59
CA ALA A 46 -1.72 3.36 -12.32
C ALA A 46 -3.10 4.01 -12.21
N PHE A 47 -4.06 3.28 -11.69
CA PHE A 47 -5.32 3.86 -11.26
C PHE A 47 -5.13 4.55 -9.92
N TYR A 48 -5.90 5.60 -9.68
CA TYR A 48 -6.00 6.19 -8.36
C TYR A 48 -7.46 6.52 -8.02
N THR A 49 -7.79 6.40 -6.75
CA THR A 49 -9.10 6.74 -6.21
C THR A 49 -8.95 7.76 -5.10
N ASN A 50 -9.65 8.89 -5.22
CA ASN A 50 -9.70 9.87 -4.14
C ASN A 50 -10.72 9.43 -3.10
N THR A 51 -10.25 8.88 -2.00
CA THR A 51 -11.06 8.44 -0.85
C THR A 51 -11.15 9.47 0.26
N THR A 52 -10.87 10.76 0.00
CA THR A 52 -10.91 11.84 1.01
C THR A 52 -12.27 11.92 1.70
N VAL A 53 -13.35 11.56 0.99
CA VAL A 53 -14.71 11.49 1.56
C VAL A 53 -14.81 10.52 2.73
N ALA A 54 -13.98 9.47 2.75
CA ALA A 54 -13.92 8.54 3.88
C ALA A 54 -13.50 9.21 5.21
N ALA A 55 -12.91 10.41 5.17
CA ALA A 55 -12.59 11.16 6.38
C ALA A 55 -13.82 11.48 7.24
N PHE A 56 -15.01 11.56 6.63
CA PHE A 56 -16.29 11.80 7.32
C PHE A 56 -16.97 10.51 7.82
N ALA A 57 -16.46 9.34 7.45
CA ALA A 57 -16.97 8.05 7.89
C ALA A 57 -16.47 7.71 9.32
N GLU A 58 -17.15 6.80 9.99
CA GLU A 58 -16.73 6.28 11.28
C GLU A 58 -15.37 5.59 11.17
N ARG A 59 -14.60 5.58 12.26
CA ARG A 59 -13.26 5.01 12.29
C ARG A 59 -13.20 3.57 11.76
N LYS A 60 -14.17 2.73 12.11
CA LYS A 60 -14.25 1.33 11.64
C LYS A 60 -14.45 1.29 10.12
N GLN A 61 -15.38 2.07 9.60
CA GLN A 61 -15.65 2.16 8.16
C GLN A 61 -14.43 2.68 7.39
N ARG A 62 -13.71 3.66 7.94
CA ARG A 62 -12.44 4.15 7.35
C ARG A 62 -11.39 3.05 7.24
N LEU A 63 -11.21 2.24 8.29
CA LEU A 63 -10.28 1.11 8.28
C LEU A 63 -10.70 0.07 7.22
N GLU A 64 -11.98 -0.24 7.10
CA GLU A 64 -12.51 -1.16 6.10
C GLU A 64 -12.31 -0.63 4.67
N ILE A 65 -12.55 0.66 4.42
CA ILE A 65 -12.30 1.30 3.12
C ILE A 65 -10.81 1.20 2.74
N ILE A 66 -9.91 1.49 3.69
CA ILE A 66 -8.46 1.41 3.44
C ILE A 66 -8.03 -0.03 3.15
N MET A 67 -8.57 -1.01 3.87
CA MET A 67 -8.23 -2.43 3.67
C MET A 67 -8.90 -3.06 2.46
N ALA A 68 -9.87 -2.39 1.83
CA ALA A 68 -10.64 -2.93 0.72
C ALA A 68 -9.76 -3.29 -0.49
N GLY A 69 -8.80 -2.43 -0.84
CA GLY A 69 -7.87 -2.69 -1.94
C GLY A 69 -7.05 -3.95 -1.70
N VAL A 70 -6.46 -4.08 -0.53
CA VAL A 70 -5.68 -5.28 -0.14
C VAL A 70 -6.55 -6.53 -0.09
N SER A 71 -7.80 -6.42 0.38
CA SER A 71 -8.74 -7.55 0.39
C SER A 71 -9.07 -8.04 -1.01
N MET A 72 -9.26 -7.14 -1.97
CA MET A 72 -9.44 -7.49 -3.39
C MET A 72 -8.20 -8.17 -3.98
N GLN A 73 -7.01 -7.69 -3.67
CA GLN A 73 -5.76 -8.32 -4.10
C GLN A 73 -5.55 -9.70 -3.48
N LEU A 74 -5.92 -9.91 -2.22
CA LEU A 74 -5.87 -11.23 -1.57
C LEU A 74 -6.85 -12.21 -2.23
N ALA A 75 -8.06 -11.77 -2.58
CA ALA A 75 -9.01 -12.59 -3.34
C ALA A 75 -8.44 -12.95 -4.73
N ALA A 76 -7.84 -12.00 -5.42
CA ALA A 76 -7.16 -12.23 -6.69
C ALA A 76 -5.98 -13.21 -6.54
N ALA A 77 -5.18 -13.10 -5.46
CA ALA A 77 -4.07 -14.02 -5.17
C ALA A 77 -4.57 -15.45 -4.97
N GLY A 78 -5.68 -15.64 -4.25
CA GLY A 78 -6.31 -16.95 -4.08
C GLY A 78 -6.74 -17.56 -5.42
N LEU A 79 -7.43 -16.79 -6.25
CA LEU A 79 -7.84 -17.22 -7.59
C LEU A 79 -6.64 -17.56 -8.49
N LEU A 80 -5.65 -16.67 -8.55
CA LEU A 80 -4.42 -16.89 -9.32
C LEU A 80 -3.67 -18.15 -8.85
N SER A 81 -3.64 -18.41 -7.55
CA SER A 81 -3.00 -19.63 -6.99
C SER A 81 -3.70 -20.90 -7.49
N VAL A 82 -5.02 -20.95 -7.43
CA VAL A 82 -5.82 -22.09 -7.93
C VAL A 82 -5.60 -22.28 -9.43
N LEU A 83 -5.67 -21.20 -10.22
CA LEU A 83 -5.44 -21.26 -11.66
C LEU A 83 -4.01 -21.68 -12.02
N THR A 84 -3.02 -21.23 -11.25
CA THR A 84 -1.61 -21.63 -11.42
C THR A 84 -1.46 -23.15 -11.24
N VAL A 85 -2.00 -23.70 -10.16
CA VAL A 85 -1.94 -25.14 -9.88
C VAL A 85 -2.63 -25.92 -11.01
N ALA A 86 -3.83 -25.53 -11.41
CA ALA A 86 -4.56 -26.17 -12.49
C ALA A 86 -3.79 -26.15 -13.82
N ALA A 87 -3.19 -25.00 -14.18
CA ALA A 87 -2.41 -24.87 -15.41
C ALA A 87 -1.12 -25.73 -15.39
N VAL A 88 -0.43 -25.79 -14.24
CA VAL A 88 0.76 -26.62 -14.06
C VAL A 88 0.39 -28.12 -14.18
N MET A 89 -0.70 -28.55 -13.54
CA MET A 89 -1.17 -29.92 -13.63
C MET A 89 -1.59 -30.32 -15.06
N ALA A 90 -2.09 -29.36 -15.84
CA ALA A 90 -2.43 -29.55 -17.25
C ALA A 90 -1.19 -29.47 -18.20
N GLY A 91 0.01 -29.27 -17.69
CA GLY A 91 1.23 -29.08 -18.50
C GLY A 91 1.22 -27.82 -19.37
N SER A 92 0.43 -26.79 -19.01
CA SER A 92 0.28 -25.59 -19.79
C SER A 92 1.39 -24.56 -19.47
N GLU A 93 1.94 -23.93 -20.49
CA GLU A 93 2.89 -22.80 -20.34
C GLU A 93 2.27 -21.60 -19.60
N ALA A 94 0.94 -21.49 -19.57
CA ALA A 94 0.23 -20.45 -18.83
C ALA A 94 0.51 -20.53 -17.31
N GLY A 95 0.91 -21.67 -16.78
CA GLY A 95 1.26 -21.83 -15.36
C GLY A 95 2.38 -20.90 -14.92
N LEU A 96 3.41 -20.71 -15.75
CA LEU A 96 4.52 -19.77 -15.45
C LEU A 96 4.05 -18.31 -15.43
N LEU A 97 3.21 -17.92 -16.39
CA LEU A 97 2.64 -16.57 -16.46
C LEU A 97 1.80 -16.27 -15.22
N LEU A 98 0.90 -17.20 -14.84
CA LEU A 98 0.04 -17.05 -13.67
C LEU A 98 0.85 -16.99 -12.36
N LEU A 99 1.92 -17.79 -12.26
CA LEU A 99 2.82 -17.73 -11.11
C LEU A 99 3.52 -16.38 -11.00
N MET A 100 4.07 -15.87 -12.12
CA MET A 100 4.69 -14.53 -12.14
C MET A 100 3.71 -13.44 -11.71
N LEU A 101 2.48 -13.47 -12.22
CA LEU A 101 1.44 -12.52 -11.83
C LEU A 101 1.10 -12.62 -10.35
N ASN A 102 1.03 -13.81 -9.81
CA ASN A 102 0.74 -14.00 -8.39
C ASN A 102 1.86 -13.49 -7.50
N ILE A 103 3.12 -13.72 -7.87
CA ILE A 103 4.29 -13.15 -7.17
C ILE A 103 4.23 -11.62 -7.20
N ILE A 104 3.97 -11.01 -8.36
CA ILE A 104 3.85 -9.55 -8.49
C ILE A 104 2.69 -9.02 -7.64
N ASN A 105 1.55 -9.71 -7.62
CA ASN A 105 0.42 -9.33 -6.78
C ASN A 105 0.77 -9.35 -5.29
N PHE A 106 1.49 -10.38 -4.82
CA PHE A 106 1.98 -10.42 -3.43
C PHE A 106 2.97 -9.30 -3.12
N LEU A 107 3.84 -8.94 -4.05
CA LEU A 107 4.74 -7.77 -3.89
C LEU A 107 3.94 -6.47 -3.76
N TYR A 108 2.88 -6.29 -4.55
CA TYR A 108 2.00 -5.13 -4.43
C TYR A 108 1.26 -5.11 -3.10
N ILE A 109 0.73 -6.24 -2.62
CA ILE A 109 0.11 -6.35 -1.30
C ILE A 109 1.11 -5.94 -0.20
N PHE A 110 2.33 -6.46 -0.26
CA PHE A 110 3.39 -6.14 0.70
C PHE A 110 3.73 -4.64 0.68
N MET A 111 3.88 -4.06 -0.51
CA MET A 111 4.15 -2.63 -0.66
C MET A 111 2.99 -1.77 -0.13
N ASN A 112 1.75 -2.14 -0.45
CA ASN A 112 0.56 -1.41 0.00
C ASN A 112 0.37 -1.48 1.52
N LEU A 113 0.70 -2.60 2.16
CA LEU A 113 0.63 -2.77 3.61
C LEU A 113 1.81 -2.14 4.36
N ASN A 114 2.87 -1.75 3.66
CA ASN A 114 4.05 -1.15 4.30
C ASN A 114 3.72 0.26 4.82
N PRO A 115 3.76 0.49 6.14
CA PRO A 115 3.41 1.80 6.72
C PRO A 115 4.50 2.86 6.52
N LEU A 116 5.69 2.49 6.02
CA LEU A 116 6.80 3.40 5.77
C LEU A 116 6.70 4.12 4.41
N PHE A 117 5.76 3.71 3.55
CA PHE A 117 5.36 4.45 2.35
C PHE A 117 3.96 5.04 2.53
N LYS A 118 3.65 6.16 1.85
CA LYS A 118 2.31 6.77 1.90
C LYS A 118 1.29 5.99 1.02
N TYR A 119 1.23 4.65 1.23
CA TYR A 119 0.22 3.75 0.68
C TYR A 119 -0.82 3.38 1.76
N ASP A 120 -1.62 2.36 1.52
CA ASP A 120 -2.70 1.96 2.43
C ASP A 120 -2.24 1.66 3.85
N GLY A 121 -1.08 1.02 4.00
CA GLY A 121 -0.49 0.72 5.31
C GLY A 121 -0.20 1.96 6.16
N TYR A 122 0.24 3.05 5.54
CA TYR A 122 0.40 4.34 6.22
C TYR A 122 -0.95 4.90 6.70
N TRP A 123 -1.94 4.92 5.82
CA TRP A 123 -3.27 5.42 6.15
C TRP A 123 -3.97 4.54 7.18
N LEU A 124 -3.80 3.20 7.07
CA LEU A 124 -4.28 2.24 8.05
C LEU A 124 -3.72 2.54 9.45
N LEU A 125 -2.40 2.74 9.54
CA LEU A 125 -1.73 3.05 10.81
C LEU A 125 -2.14 4.42 11.36
N SER A 126 -2.24 5.43 10.49
CA SER A 126 -2.69 6.78 10.84
C SER A 126 -4.10 6.77 11.44
N VAL A 127 -5.04 6.04 10.82
CA VAL A 127 -6.41 5.90 11.34
C VAL A 127 -6.45 5.01 12.58
N ALA A 128 -5.65 3.93 12.62
CA ALA A 128 -5.59 3.04 13.78
C ALA A 128 -5.03 3.70 15.04
N TRP A 129 -4.13 4.65 14.89
CA TRP A 129 -3.58 5.43 16.00
C TRP A 129 -4.32 6.74 16.26
N ASP A 130 -5.25 7.10 15.38
CA ASP A 130 -5.95 8.38 15.39
C ASP A 130 -4.99 9.58 15.33
N ILE A 131 -3.97 9.47 14.49
CA ILE A 131 -2.92 10.48 14.33
C ILE A 131 -2.91 10.95 12.88
N SER A 132 -3.36 12.17 12.65
CA SER A 132 -3.21 12.86 11.36
C SER A 132 -1.76 13.30 11.15
N CYS A 133 -1.29 13.31 9.90
CA CYS A 133 0.06 13.73 9.53
C CYS A 133 1.14 12.92 10.28
N LEU A 134 1.01 11.59 10.22
CA LEU A 134 1.84 10.67 11.00
C LEU A 134 3.34 10.85 10.70
N TYR A 135 3.74 11.07 9.43
CA TYR A 135 5.13 11.29 9.04
C TYR A 135 5.72 12.54 9.72
N GLU A 136 5.06 13.67 9.52
CA GLU A 136 5.52 14.98 9.98
C GLU A 136 5.61 15.01 11.51
N LYS A 137 4.61 14.46 12.19
CA LYS A 137 4.59 14.37 13.65
C LYS A 137 5.67 13.43 14.18
N SER A 138 5.91 12.31 13.52
CA SER A 138 6.92 11.34 13.96
C SER A 138 8.33 11.87 13.78
N VAL A 139 8.63 12.52 12.65
CA VAL A 139 9.93 13.15 12.43
C VAL A 139 10.15 14.31 13.43
N SER A 140 9.13 15.14 13.64
CA SER A 140 9.23 16.22 14.62
C SER A 140 9.46 15.72 16.04
N GLU A 141 8.87 14.58 16.42
CA GLU A 141 9.06 13.96 17.72
C GLU A 141 10.48 13.41 17.91
N VAL A 142 11.08 12.84 16.86
CA VAL A 142 12.49 12.41 16.88
C VAL A 142 13.43 13.61 17.04
N LEU A 143 13.21 14.66 16.25
CA LEU A 143 14.02 15.89 16.35
C LEU A 143 13.88 16.56 17.72
N ARG A 144 12.67 16.58 18.28
CA ARG A 144 12.41 17.07 19.64
C ARG A 144 13.15 16.25 20.68
N ALA A 145 13.14 14.91 20.55
CA ALA A 145 13.84 14.02 21.46
C ALA A 145 15.37 14.21 21.47
N VAL A 146 15.93 14.57 20.31
CA VAL A 146 17.38 14.87 20.17
C VAL A 146 17.73 16.23 20.76
N ASN A 147 16.87 17.24 20.59
CA ASN A 147 17.16 18.62 20.96
C ASN A 147 16.69 19.01 22.38
N ALA A 148 15.77 18.26 22.98
CA ALA A 148 15.22 18.59 24.29
C ALA A 148 16.21 18.31 25.44
N LYS A 149 16.32 19.25 26.40
CA LYS A 149 17.01 19.02 27.65
C LYS A 149 16.31 17.92 28.46
N LYS A 150 17.09 17.15 29.22
CA LYS A 150 16.68 15.90 29.91
C LYS A 150 15.42 16.03 30.79
N GLU A 151 15.11 17.24 31.27
CA GLU A 151 13.99 17.52 32.19
C GLU A 151 12.63 17.74 31.49
N GLU A 152 12.57 18.00 30.17
CA GLU A 152 11.32 18.27 29.44
C GLU A 152 10.83 17.12 28.55
N ARG A 153 11.35 15.92 28.73
CA ARG A 153 11.11 14.74 27.85
C ARG A 153 9.75 14.07 28.07
N GLN A 154 8.66 14.70 27.69
CA GLN A 154 7.42 13.96 27.43
C GLN A 154 7.41 13.50 25.95
N ILE A 155 7.94 12.32 25.68
CA ILE A 155 8.02 11.76 24.32
C ILE A 155 6.86 10.79 24.12
N CYS A 156 6.10 10.99 23.02
CA CYS A 156 5.14 10.01 22.58
C CYS A 156 5.86 8.78 21.99
N ARG A 157 6.01 7.71 22.78
CA ARG A 157 6.79 6.51 22.42
C ARG A 157 6.41 5.95 21.04
N ARG A 158 5.12 5.94 20.69
CA ARG A 158 4.64 5.42 19.38
C ARG A 158 5.18 6.24 18.20
N LEU A 159 5.06 7.57 18.29
CA LEU A 159 5.56 8.49 17.26
C LEU A 159 7.08 8.43 17.16
N PHE A 160 7.77 8.38 18.30
CA PHE A 160 9.24 8.29 18.32
C PHE A 160 9.74 7.02 17.63
N VAL A 161 9.22 5.84 18.02
CA VAL A 161 9.63 4.56 17.43
C VAL A 161 9.34 4.54 15.93
N TYR A 162 8.15 4.96 15.53
CA TYR A 162 7.81 5.03 14.11
C TYR A 162 8.71 6.02 13.33
N GLY A 163 9.02 7.18 13.92
CA GLY A 163 9.91 8.17 13.31
C GLY A 163 11.34 7.66 13.13
N VAL A 164 11.88 6.93 14.12
CA VAL A 164 13.20 6.28 14.01
C VAL A 164 13.19 5.22 12.91
N CYS A 165 12.17 4.36 12.86
CA CYS A 165 12.03 3.36 11.81
C CYS A 165 11.92 4.03 10.41
N LEU A 166 11.16 5.11 10.30
CA LEU A 166 10.98 5.86 9.06
C LEU A 166 12.32 6.45 8.57
N ILE A 167 13.04 7.16 9.44
CA ILE A 167 14.34 7.78 9.10
C ILE A 167 15.34 6.69 8.72
N GLY A 168 15.45 5.61 9.51
CA GLY A 168 16.33 4.49 9.22
C GLY A 168 16.02 3.83 7.87
N PHE A 169 14.75 3.62 7.56
CA PHE A 169 14.31 3.07 6.29
C PHE A 169 14.74 3.95 5.10
N TYR A 170 14.53 5.27 5.18
CA TYR A 170 14.94 6.18 4.11
C TYR A 170 16.46 6.26 3.97
N ILE A 171 17.21 6.23 5.07
CA ILE A 171 18.68 6.18 5.01
C ILE A 171 19.13 4.92 4.27
N VAL A 172 18.59 3.73 4.63
CA VAL A 172 18.94 2.47 3.97
C VAL A 172 18.55 2.51 2.48
N MET A 173 17.36 2.98 2.15
CA MET A 173 16.95 3.12 0.75
C MET A 173 17.89 4.02 -0.06
N TRP A 174 18.22 5.21 0.47
CA TRP A 174 19.09 6.14 -0.25
C TRP A 174 20.53 5.63 -0.36
N THR A 175 21.06 4.96 0.69
CA THR A 175 22.39 4.34 0.61
C THR A 175 22.43 3.22 -0.43
N ALA A 176 21.39 2.38 -0.51
CA ALA A 176 21.30 1.34 -1.53
C ALA A 176 21.31 1.94 -2.96
N VAL A 177 20.53 3.00 -3.19
CA VAL A 177 20.50 3.71 -4.48
C VAL A 177 21.86 4.33 -4.83
N ILE A 178 22.58 4.93 -3.85
CA ILE A 178 23.88 5.57 -4.08
C ILE A 178 24.96 4.52 -4.37
N ILE A 179 24.91 3.37 -3.70
CA ILE A 179 25.90 2.27 -3.88
C ILE A 179 25.59 1.46 -5.15
N GLY A 180 24.40 1.65 -5.76
CA GLY A 180 24.03 0.97 -7.02
C GLY A 180 23.56 -0.48 -6.81
N ILE A 181 23.02 -0.78 -5.64
CA ILE A 181 22.39 -2.08 -5.31
C ILE A 181 20.89 -2.00 -5.55
#